data_2dad6d46eb7a77e074c0cc2717ec6eda
#
_entry.id   2dad6d46eb7a77e074c0cc2717ec6eda
#
_cell.length_a   1.000
_cell.length_b   1.000
_cell.length_c   1.000
_cell.angle_alpha   90.00
_cell.angle_beta   90.00
_cell.angle_gamma   90.00
#
_symmetry.space_group_name_H-M   'P 1'
#
loop_
_entity.id
_entity.type
_entity.pdbx_description
1 polymer ?
#
loop_
_entity_poly.entity_id
_entity_poly.type
_entity_poly.pdbx_seq_one_letter_code
_entity_poly.pdbx_strand_id
1 'polypeptide(L)'
;MKERIALDSTAVLQRYLPGKYRDLVLSEMGESNYWIATELVKTEILLTLHQAAVSPTHYEELSRIFRNDWDFFHVIPIDSRCLNHASQIGAQFALKLVDALHLAALDRIPRPLKYLTFDHRQIPAAVELGIEVITPAADN
;
A
#
# COMPACT_ATOMS: atom_id res chain seq x y z
N MET A 1 -18.81 2.23 -12.75
CA MET A 1 -17.35 2.11 -12.81
C MET A 1 -16.82 1.61 -11.48
N LYS A 2 -15.96 0.62 -11.54
CA LYS A 2 -15.33 0.08 -10.32
C LYS A 2 -14.27 1.07 -9.84
N GLU A 3 -14.37 1.48 -8.59
CA GLU A 3 -13.34 2.30 -8.00
C GLU A 3 -12.05 1.49 -7.84
N ARG A 4 -10.95 2.07 -8.27
CA ARG A 4 -9.62 1.50 -8.07
C ARG A 4 -9.06 2.02 -6.76
N ILE A 5 -8.55 1.11 -5.93
CA ILE A 5 -7.90 1.47 -4.68
C ILE A 5 -6.46 0.96 -4.68
N ALA A 6 -5.53 1.85 -4.43
CA ALA A 6 -4.14 1.50 -4.20
C ALA A 6 -3.89 1.42 -2.69
N LEU A 7 -3.02 0.50 -2.30
CA LEU A 7 -2.65 0.31 -0.90
C LEU A 7 -1.13 0.15 -0.79
N ASP A 8 -0.54 0.78 0.21
CA ASP A 8 0.83 0.49 0.57
C ASP A 8 0.89 -0.65 1.60
N SER A 9 2.10 -1.02 2.03
CA SER A 9 2.28 -2.10 3.00
C SER A 9 1.68 -1.78 4.35
N THR A 10 1.67 -0.51 4.77
CA THR A 10 1.07 -0.12 6.05
C THR A 10 -0.43 -0.42 6.10
N ALA A 11 -1.11 -0.26 4.98
CA ALA A 11 -2.53 -0.54 4.87
C ALA A 11 -2.80 -2.03 4.68
N VAL A 12 -2.12 -2.68 3.74
CA VAL A 12 -2.32 -4.12 3.46
C VAL A 12 -2.09 -4.96 4.72
N LEU A 13 -1.09 -4.61 5.53
CA LEU A 13 -0.77 -5.33 6.75
C LEU A 13 -1.95 -5.40 7.72
N GLN A 14 -2.75 -4.35 7.80
CA GLN A 14 -3.91 -4.29 8.71
C GLN A 14 -4.94 -5.38 8.43
N ARG A 15 -4.97 -5.91 7.23
CA ARG A 15 -5.90 -6.98 6.85
C ARG A 15 -5.57 -8.30 7.57
N TYR A 16 -4.31 -8.53 7.92
CA TYR A 16 -3.82 -9.83 8.43
C TYR A 16 -3.52 -9.85 9.91
N LEU A 17 -3.33 -8.69 10.53
CA LEU A 17 -3.02 -8.58 11.94
C LEU A 17 -4.14 -7.85 12.68
N PRO A 18 -4.41 -8.22 13.94
CA PRO A 18 -5.43 -7.51 14.73
C PRO A 18 -4.97 -6.07 14.99
N GLY A 19 -5.92 -5.14 14.95
CA GLY A 19 -5.65 -3.74 15.22
C GLY A 19 -6.88 -2.87 14.97
N LYS A 20 -6.83 -1.63 15.44
CA LYS A 20 -7.98 -0.72 15.40
C LYS A 20 -8.38 -0.28 13.98
N TYR A 21 -7.46 -0.38 13.02
CA TYR A 21 -7.72 0.05 11.65
C TYR A 21 -8.08 -1.09 10.71
N ARG A 22 -8.14 -2.31 11.21
CA ARG A 22 -8.44 -3.49 10.39
C ARG A 22 -9.81 -3.37 9.72
N ASP A 23 -10.83 -2.94 10.47
CA ASP A 23 -12.19 -2.82 9.93
C ASP A 23 -12.26 -1.78 8.80
N LEU A 24 -11.54 -0.66 8.95
CA LEU A 24 -11.45 0.34 7.89
C LEU A 24 -10.87 -0.27 6.60
N VAL A 25 -9.77 -0.99 6.72
CA VAL A 25 -9.10 -1.60 5.56
C VAL A 25 -9.99 -2.67 4.92
N LEU A 26 -10.60 -3.53 5.72
CA LEU A 26 -11.52 -4.55 5.20
C LEU A 26 -12.72 -3.93 4.47
N SER A 27 -13.28 -2.85 5.02
CA SER A 27 -14.39 -2.13 4.41
C SER A 27 -13.98 -1.49 3.08
N GLU A 28 -12.87 -0.76 3.04
CA GLU A 28 -12.40 -0.10 1.82
C GLU A 28 -12.03 -1.10 0.72
N MET A 29 -11.37 -2.21 1.08
CA MET A 29 -11.07 -3.26 0.13
C MET A 29 -12.31 -4.01 -0.35
N GLY A 30 -13.29 -4.18 0.54
CA GLY A 30 -14.55 -4.85 0.21
C GLY A 30 -15.43 -4.03 -0.75
N GLU A 31 -15.37 -2.72 -0.68
CA GLU A 31 -16.13 -1.83 -1.58
C GLU A 31 -15.49 -1.71 -2.97
N SER A 32 -14.22 -2.06 -3.09
CA SER A 32 -13.50 -2.07 -4.35
C SER A 32 -13.15 -3.49 -4.74
N ASN A 33 -13.25 -3.81 -6.01
CA ASN A 33 -12.77 -5.08 -6.52
C ASN A 33 -11.58 -4.90 -7.48
N TYR A 34 -10.91 -3.75 -7.41
CA TYR A 34 -9.72 -3.46 -8.20
C TYR A 34 -8.63 -2.92 -7.27
N TRP A 35 -7.88 -3.85 -6.69
CA TRP A 35 -6.82 -3.56 -5.72
C TRP A 35 -5.49 -3.39 -6.44
N ILE A 36 -4.78 -2.31 -6.14
CA ILE A 36 -3.50 -1.97 -6.76
C ILE A 36 -2.43 -1.87 -5.67
N ALA A 37 -1.27 -2.44 -5.94
CA ALA A 37 -0.11 -2.30 -5.08
C ALA A 37 1.17 -2.37 -5.91
N THR A 38 2.25 -1.79 -5.39
CA THR A 38 3.57 -1.99 -6.01
C THR A 38 4.12 -3.37 -5.65
N GLU A 39 5.03 -3.88 -6.45
CA GLU A 39 5.67 -5.18 -6.15
C GLU A 39 6.46 -5.18 -4.82
N LEU A 40 6.85 -3.98 -4.32
CA LEU A 40 7.49 -3.85 -3.01
C LEU A 40 6.60 -4.29 -1.86
N VAL A 41 5.29 -4.13 -2.01
CA VAL A 41 4.33 -4.46 -0.93
C VAL A 41 4.44 -5.92 -0.54
N LYS A 42 4.56 -6.82 -1.50
CA LYS A 42 4.69 -8.25 -1.19
C LYS A 42 5.89 -8.53 -0.29
N THR A 43 7.05 -7.99 -0.63
CA THR A 43 8.27 -8.20 0.17
C THR A 43 8.14 -7.57 1.55
N GLU A 44 7.61 -6.36 1.63
CA GLU A 44 7.42 -5.68 2.91
C GLU A 44 6.46 -6.45 3.82
N ILE A 45 5.33 -6.92 3.27
CA ILE A 45 4.35 -7.69 4.05
C ILE A 45 4.96 -9.00 4.56
N LEU A 46 5.62 -9.76 3.69
CA LEU A 46 6.22 -11.04 4.10
C LEU A 46 7.27 -10.86 5.19
N LEU A 47 8.09 -9.82 5.09
CA LEU A 47 9.08 -9.49 6.14
C LEU A 47 8.39 -9.14 7.46
N THR A 48 7.36 -8.30 7.41
CA THR A 48 6.65 -7.87 8.61
C THR A 48 5.87 -9.02 9.25
N LEU A 49 5.22 -9.86 8.46
CA LEU A 49 4.52 -11.05 8.98
C LEU A 49 5.50 -12.02 9.66
N HIS A 50 6.69 -12.17 9.10
CA HIS A 50 7.72 -13.01 9.72
C HIS A 50 8.12 -12.48 11.09
N GLN A 51 8.25 -11.16 11.24
CA GLN A 51 8.59 -10.53 12.52
C GLN A 51 7.44 -10.60 13.53
N ALA A 52 6.19 -10.49 13.07
CA ALA A 52 5.01 -10.47 13.91
C ALA A 52 4.54 -11.87 14.34
N ALA A 53 4.86 -12.91 13.57
CA ALA A 53 4.41 -14.27 13.83
C ALA A 53 5.00 -14.82 15.13
N VAL A 54 4.17 -15.52 15.90
CA VAL A 54 4.56 -16.08 17.21
C VAL A 54 5.24 -17.45 17.09
N SER A 55 5.18 -18.06 15.90
CA SER A 55 5.77 -19.35 15.61
C SER A 55 5.96 -19.54 14.11
N PRO A 56 6.79 -20.49 13.65
CA PRO A 56 6.89 -20.81 12.22
C PRO A 56 5.56 -21.21 11.60
N THR A 57 4.72 -21.97 12.31
CA THR A 57 3.39 -22.38 11.84
C THR A 57 2.48 -21.18 11.68
N HIS A 58 2.51 -20.23 12.61
CA HIS A 58 1.74 -19.00 12.54
C HIS A 58 2.16 -18.18 11.31
N TYR A 59 3.45 -18.06 11.04
CA TYR A 59 3.94 -17.37 9.84
C TYR A 59 3.46 -18.06 8.55
N GLU A 60 3.53 -19.39 8.49
CA GLU A 60 3.06 -20.14 7.32
C GLU A 60 1.59 -19.87 7.05
N GLU A 61 0.77 -19.85 8.10
CA GLU A 61 -0.65 -19.57 7.98
C GLU A 61 -0.92 -18.15 7.48
N LEU A 62 -0.30 -17.15 8.12
CA LEU A 62 -0.45 -15.74 7.73
C LEU A 62 0.03 -15.49 6.30
N SER A 63 1.19 -16.04 5.95
CA SER A 63 1.77 -15.83 4.62
C SER A 63 0.95 -16.54 3.53
N ARG A 64 0.35 -17.69 3.84
CA ARG A 64 -0.53 -18.40 2.90
C ARG A 64 -1.78 -17.58 2.60
N ILE A 65 -2.43 -17.04 3.64
CA ILE A 65 -3.61 -16.19 3.48
C ILE A 65 -3.26 -14.96 2.64
N PHE A 66 -2.16 -14.29 2.97
CA PHE A 66 -1.73 -13.11 2.22
C PHE A 66 -1.43 -13.45 0.76
N ARG A 67 -0.69 -14.55 0.48
CA ARG A 67 -0.34 -14.93 -0.89
C ARG A 67 -1.57 -15.26 -1.73
N ASN A 68 -2.60 -15.85 -1.13
CA ASN A 68 -3.86 -16.09 -1.82
C ASN A 68 -4.54 -14.78 -2.20
N ASP A 69 -4.55 -13.79 -1.32
CA ASP A 69 -5.10 -12.47 -1.62
C ASP A 69 -4.26 -11.72 -2.66
N TRP A 70 -2.93 -11.90 -2.62
CA TRP A 70 -2.02 -11.22 -3.55
C TRP A 70 -2.32 -11.52 -5.01
N ASP A 71 -2.83 -12.70 -5.31
CA ASP A 71 -3.22 -13.07 -6.67
C ASP A 71 -4.34 -12.18 -7.24
N PHE A 72 -5.10 -11.49 -6.39
CA PHE A 72 -6.15 -10.56 -6.80
C PHE A 72 -5.64 -9.13 -7.00
N PHE A 73 -4.42 -8.82 -6.61
CA PHE A 73 -3.84 -7.49 -6.78
C PHE A 73 -3.35 -7.26 -8.19
N HIS A 74 -3.56 -6.04 -8.69
CA HIS A 74 -2.89 -5.52 -9.87
C HIS A 74 -1.57 -4.93 -9.43
N VAL A 75 -0.47 -5.60 -9.72
CA VAL A 75 0.85 -5.27 -9.19
C VAL A 75 1.59 -4.35 -10.16
N ILE A 76 2.04 -3.20 -9.67
CA ILE A 76 2.83 -2.26 -10.47
C ILE A 76 4.32 -2.59 -10.27
N PRO A 77 5.05 -2.88 -11.37
CA PRO A 77 6.47 -3.19 -11.25
C PRO A 77 7.30 -1.96 -10.88
N ILE A 78 8.38 -2.20 -10.17
CA ILE A 78 9.39 -1.19 -9.86
C ILE A 78 10.49 -1.29 -10.92
N ASP A 79 10.27 -0.66 -12.05
CA ASP A 79 11.18 -0.65 -13.19
C ASP A 79 12.08 0.60 -13.20
N SER A 80 12.94 0.72 -14.20
CA SER A 80 13.86 1.86 -14.32
C SER A 80 13.15 3.21 -14.42
N ARG A 81 11.98 3.24 -15.07
CA ARG A 81 11.17 4.46 -15.18
C ARG A 81 10.63 4.87 -13.81
N CYS A 82 10.18 3.92 -13.01
CA CYS A 82 9.74 4.17 -11.64
C CYS A 82 10.90 4.67 -10.78
N LEU A 83 12.07 4.04 -10.87
CA LEU A 83 13.25 4.44 -10.12
C LEU A 83 13.68 5.89 -10.44
N ASN A 84 13.69 6.24 -11.72
CA ASN A 84 14.03 7.61 -12.13
C ASN A 84 13.01 8.62 -11.61
N HIS A 85 11.72 8.31 -11.71
CA HIS A 85 10.67 9.21 -11.23
C HIS A 85 10.67 9.34 -9.70
N ALA A 86 11.01 8.28 -9.00
CA ALA A 86 11.12 8.29 -7.54
C ALA A 86 12.18 9.26 -7.04
N SER A 87 13.30 9.42 -7.76
CA SER A 87 14.33 10.39 -7.38
C SER A 87 13.81 11.83 -7.45
N GLN A 88 12.93 12.12 -8.40
CA GLN A 88 12.31 13.44 -8.53
C GLN A 88 11.28 13.70 -7.43
N ILE A 89 10.39 12.75 -7.21
CA ILE A 89 9.36 12.86 -6.17
C ILE A 89 10.00 12.90 -4.78
N GLY A 90 10.98 12.05 -4.53
CA GLY A 90 11.68 12.01 -3.26
C GLY A 90 12.41 13.32 -2.93
N ALA A 91 13.03 13.93 -3.92
CA ALA A 91 13.70 15.22 -3.77
C ALA A 91 12.69 16.36 -3.53
N GLN A 92 11.59 16.37 -4.28
CA GLN A 92 10.58 17.42 -4.19
C GLN A 92 9.86 17.42 -2.83
N PHE A 93 9.54 16.24 -2.30
CA PHE A 93 8.75 16.10 -1.08
C PHE A 93 9.54 15.62 0.14
N ALA A 94 10.87 15.52 0.02
CA ALA A 94 11.75 15.05 1.08
C ALA A 94 11.34 13.66 1.62
N LEU A 95 11.05 12.73 0.71
CA LEU A 95 10.60 11.37 1.05
C LEU A 95 11.76 10.39 1.11
N LYS A 96 11.62 9.36 1.94
CA LYS A 96 12.49 8.21 1.94
C LYS A 96 12.29 7.39 0.65
N LEU A 97 13.28 6.58 0.32
CA LEU A 97 13.32 5.82 -0.93
C LEU A 97 12.05 4.99 -1.16
N VAL A 98 11.63 4.20 -0.17
CA VAL A 98 10.47 3.30 -0.35
C VAL A 98 9.19 4.09 -0.57
N ASP A 99 8.97 5.16 0.19
CA ASP A 99 7.80 6.02 0.01
C ASP A 99 7.78 6.68 -1.38
N ALA A 100 8.94 7.15 -1.82
CA ALA A 100 9.08 7.73 -3.16
C ALA A 100 8.82 6.70 -4.26
N LEU A 101 9.25 5.45 -4.07
CA LEU A 101 9.01 4.37 -5.04
C LEU A 101 7.52 4.04 -5.13
N HIS A 102 6.82 3.95 -4.01
CA HIS A 102 5.38 3.72 -4.03
C HIS A 102 4.64 4.81 -4.80
N LEU A 103 4.94 6.07 -4.50
CA LEU A 103 4.26 7.20 -5.15
C LEU A 103 4.63 7.31 -6.64
N ALA A 104 5.88 7.07 -7.00
CA ALA A 104 6.30 7.06 -8.41
C ALA A 104 5.55 5.99 -9.21
N ALA A 105 5.37 4.80 -8.64
CA ALA A 105 4.62 3.74 -9.29
C ALA A 105 3.14 4.11 -9.43
N LEU A 106 2.53 4.65 -8.39
CA LEU A 106 1.12 5.05 -8.40
C LEU A 106 0.84 6.22 -9.35
N ASP A 107 1.81 7.10 -9.54
CA ASP A 107 1.67 8.24 -10.45
C ASP A 107 1.46 7.82 -11.91
N ARG A 108 1.78 6.56 -12.25
CA ARG A 108 1.55 5.98 -13.57
C ARG A 108 0.11 5.55 -13.80
N ILE A 109 -0.69 5.48 -12.74
CA ILE A 109 -2.08 5.00 -12.82
C ILE A 109 -2.99 6.19 -13.12
N PRO A 110 -3.90 6.08 -14.11
CA PRO A 110 -4.84 7.15 -14.40
C PRO A 110 -5.72 7.50 -13.21
N ARG A 111 -6.01 8.81 -13.06
CA ARG A 111 -6.99 9.28 -12.07
C ARG A 111 -8.41 9.09 -12.62
N PRO A 112 -9.43 8.94 -11.78
CA PRO A 112 -9.37 9.00 -10.33
C PRO A 112 -8.75 7.73 -9.72
N LEU A 113 -8.01 7.91 -8.64
CA LEU A 113 -7.35 6.83 -7.90
C LEU A 113 -7.41 7.15 -6.42
N LYS A 114 -7.89 6.20 -5.63
CA LYS A 114 -7.85 6.26 -4.17
C LYS A 114 -6.58 5.56 -3.67
N TYR A 115 -5.99 6.09 -2.62
CA TYR A 115 -4.81 5.52 -1.99
C TYR A 115 -5.01 5.41 -0.49
N LEU A 116 -5.02 4.18 0.01
CA LEU A 116 -5.13 3.88 1.43
C LEU A 116 -3.73 3.68 2.01
N THR A 117 -3.33 4.59 2.89
CA THR A 117 -2.02 4.55 3.54
C THR A 117 -2.13 5.05 4.97
N PHE A 118 -1.34 4.48 5.85
CA PHE A 118 -1.18 4.94 7.24
C PHE A 118 0.15 5.67 7.44
N ASP A 119 0.91 5.86 6.36
CA ASP A 119 2.15 6.65 6.41
C ASP A 119 1.85 8.12 6.07
N HIS A 120 1.74 8.93 7.11
CA HIS A 120 1.41 10.35 6.96
C HIS A 120 2.43 11.13 6.13
N ARG A 121 3.68 10.65 6.01
CA ARG A 121 4.71 11.31 5.21
C ARG A 121 4.41 11.29 3.72
N GLN A 122 3.66 10.32 3.25
CA GLN A 122 3.29 10.22 1.85
C GLN A 122 2.12 11.14 1.45
N ILE A 123 1.31 11.58 2.44
CA ILE A 123 0.04 12.25 2.16
C ILE A 123 0.20 13.54 1.37
N PRO A 124 1.09 14.49 1.74
CA PRO A 124 1.21 15.73 0.97
C PRO A 124 1.60 15.49 -0.49
N ALA A 125 2.52 14.57 -0.72
CA ALA A 125 2.96 14.23 -2.08
C ALA A 125 1.83 13.57 -2.88
N ALA A 126 1.09 12.65 -2.29
CA ALA A 126 -0.03 11.98 -2.95
C ALA A 126 -1.12 12.97 -3.35
N VAL A 127 -1.46 13.89 -2.46
CA VAL A 127 -2.46 14.95 -2.73
C VAL A 127 -2.00 15.83 -3.88
N GLU A 128 -0.74 16.25 -3.89
CA GLU A 128 -0.18 17.07 -4.96
C GLU A 128 -0.19 16.35 -6.31
N LEU A 129 -0.05 15.04 -6.31
CA LEU A 129 -0.13 14.22 -7.53
C LEU A 129 -1.58 13.97 -7.99
N GLY A 130 -2.57 14.53 -7.30
CA GLY A 130 -3.97 14.36 -7.65
C GLY A 130 -4.57 13.01 -7.25
N ILE A 131 -3.97 12.35 -6.27
CA ILE A 131 -4.44 11.08 -5.74
C ILE A 131 -5.32 11.35 -4.51
N GLU A 132 -6.49 10.72 -4.44
CA GLU A 132 -7.38 10.83 -3.28
C GLU A 132 -6.87 9.93 -2.15
N VAL A 133 -6.39 10.54 -1.07
CA VAL A 133 -5.88 9.78 0.07
C VAL A 133 -6.99 9.43 1.03
N ILE A 134 -7.05 8.14 1.40
CA ILE A 134 -7.91 7.65 2.47
C ILE A 134 -7.03 7.38 3.67
N THR A 135 -7.34 8.02 4.79
CA THR A 135 -6.64 7.83 6.05
C THR A 135 -7.66 7.95 7.18
N PRO A 136 -7.45 7.27 8.31
CA PRO A 136 -8.38 7.42 9.43
C PRO A 136 -8.37 8.85 9.95
N ALA A 137 -9.53 9.30 10.46
CA ALA A 137 -9.62 10.58 11.13
C ALA A 137 -8.62 10.64 12.30
N ALA A 138 -7.98 11.78 12.48
CA ALA A 138 -7.09 11.96 13.61
C ALA A 138 -7.86 11.71 14.91
N ASP A 139 -7.31 10.88 15.78
CA ASP A 139 -7.84 10.70 17.12
C ASP A 139 -7.68 12.03 17.87
N ASN A 140 -8.78 12.64 18.19
CA ASN A 140 -8.79 13.83 19.04
C ASN A 140 -8.61 13.43 20.53
#